data_d79446da3a7b774b27a271617e26b769
#
_entry.id   d79446da3a7b774b27a271617e26b769
#
_cell.length_a   1.000
_cell.length_b   1.000
_cell.length_c   1.000
_cell.angle_alpha   90.00
_cell.angle_beta   90.00
_cell.angle_gamma   90.00
#
_symmetry.space_group_name_H-M   'P 1'
#
loop_
_entity.id
_entity.type
_entity.pdbx_description
1 polymer ?
#
loop_
_entity_poly.entity_id
_entity_poly.type
_entity_poly.pdbx_seq_one_letter_code
_entity_poly.pdbx_strand_id
1 'polypeptide(L)'
;MLDYFRRYHLEVNPSKEHIYAPGEPIEFLGFSVDGNSIDVSMATRQKMKGKIRRKALSLHRWVSKTGKNPVFAMKAMVNCFNRKFFEEGDPDSLSWSRWFFPVINRTEGLAEIDHYLQDNIRYLSTGRHNKSNYRVRYEDLKALGYRSLVHEFHEWMK
;
A
#
# COMPACT_ATOMS: atom_id res chain seq x y z
N MET A 1 19.86 25.87 -15.52
CA MET A 1 18.57 25.14 -15.53
C MET A 1 17.45 25.93 -16.17
N LEU A 2 17.20 27.20 -15.79
CA LEU A 2 16.13 28.04 -16.37
C LEU A 2 16.30 28.29 -17.87
N ASP A 3 17.54 28.45 -18.36
CA ASP A 3 17.79 28.62 -19.81
C ASP A 3 17.48 27.37 -20.61
N TYR A 4 17.67 26.19 -20.04
CA TYR A 4 17.26 24.93 -20.65
C TYR A 4 15.73 24.86 -20.79
N PHE A 5 14.99 25.20 -19.75
CA PHE A 5 13.53 25.23 -19.80
C PHE A 5 13.00 26.19 -20.85
N ARG A 6 13.55 27.42 -20.93
CA ARG A 6 13.20 28.40 -21.98
C ARG A 6 13.46 27.88 -23.38
N ARG A 7 14.63 27.23 -23.58
CA ARG A 7 15.02 26.67 -24.89
C ARG A 7 14.07 25.58 -25.41
N TYR A 8 13.48 24.79 -24.48
CA TYR A 8 12.59 23.67 -24.81
C TYR A 8 11.11 23.98 -24.56
N HIS A 9 10.77 25.24 -24.33
CA HIS A 9 9.40 25.69 -24.03
C HIS A 9 8.76 24.91 -22.88
N LEU A 10 9.55 24.57 -21.86
CA LEU A 10 9.11 23.91 -20.64
C LEU A 10 8.78 24.95 -19.57
N GLU A 11 7.61 24.84 -18.98
CA GLU A 11 7.20 25.65 -17.87
C GLU A 11 7.28 24.87 -16.55
N VAL A 12 7.83 25.50 -15.52
CA VAL A 12 7.81 24.96 -14.17
C VAL A 12 6.41 25.19 -13.60
N ASN A 13 5.80 24.12 -13.03
CA ASN A 13 4.51 24.27 -12.37
C ASN A 13 4.72 24.76 -10.93
N PRO A 14 4.39 26.02 -10.61
CA PRO A 14 4.65 26.61 -9.29
C PRO A 14 3.97 25.85 -8.14
N SER A 15 2.85 25.19 -8.41
CA SER A 15 2.16 24.38 -7.39
C SER A 15 2.86 23.06 -7.03
N LYS A 16 3.90 22.69 -7.80
CA LYS A 16 4.73 21.50 -7.57
C LYS A 16 6.16 21.83 -7.14
N GLU A 17 6.50 23.12 -7.10
CA GLU A 17 7.76 23.55 -6.49
C GLU A 17 7.62 23.51 -4.97
N HIS A 18 8.57 22.86 -4.32
CA HIS A 18 8.68 22.88 -2.88
C HIS A 18 10.15 23.09 -2.48
N ILE A 19 10.39 24.07 -1.64
CA ILE A 19 11.71 24.33 -1.07
C ILE A 19 11.69 23.78 0.34
N TYR A 20 12.45 22.71 0.55
CA TYR A 20 12.57 22.06 1.86
C TYR A 20 13.56 22.83 2.73
N ALA A 21 13.20 23.05 4.00
CA ALA A 21 14.14 23.57 4.99
C ALA A 21 15.19 22.51 5.36
N PRO A 22 16.38 22.89 5.83
CA PRO A 22 17.36 21.92 6.33
C PRO A 22 16.76 21.06 7.45
N GLY A 23 16.82 19.72 7.27
CA GLY A 23 16.25 18.75 8.21
C GLY A 23 14.75 18.46 8.01
N GLU A 24 14.09 19.07 7.04
CA GLU A 24 12.73 18.73 6.66
C GLU A 24 12.71 17.46 5.80
N PRO A 25 11.80 16.48 6.08
CA PRO A 25 11.67 15.29 5.25
C PRO A 25 11.26 15.63 3.82
N ILE A 26 11.93 15.05 2.84
CA ILE A 26 11.68 15.25 1.42
C ILE A 26 10.75 14.17 0.91
N GLU A 27 9.60 14.52 0.33
CA GLU A 27 8.73 13.57 -0.38
C GLU A 27 9.00 13.61 -1.89
N PHE A 28 9.46 12.49 -2.46
CA PHE A 28 9.76 12.39 -3.89
C PHE A 28 9.40 10.99 -4.44
N LEU A 29 8.70 10.94 -5.56
CA LEU A 29 8.30 9.70 -6.26
C LEU A 29 7.63 8.63 -5.37
N GLY A 30 6.98 9.05 -4.32
CA GLY A 30 6.30 8.15 -3.37
C GLY A 30 7.15 7.71 -2.20
N PHE A 31 8.38 8.21 -2.08
CA PHE A 31 9.28 8.00 -0.95
C PHE A 31 9.27 9.23 -0.03
N SER A 32 9.55 9.00 1.25
CA SER A 32 9.89 10.02 2.23
C SER A 32 11.33 9.81 2.65
N VAL A 33 12.17 10.83 2.49
CA VAL A 33 13.60 10.82 2.84
C VAL A 33 13.81 11.77 4.00
N ASP A 34 14.31 11.26 5.11
CA ASP A 34 14.67 11.99 6.32
C ASP A 34 16.09 11.61 6.76
N GLY A 35 17.05 12.43 6.41
CA GLY A 35 18.47 12.13 6.57
C GLY A 35 18.84 10.83 5.84
N ASN A 36 19.24 9.79 6.59
CA ASN A 36 19.59 8.47 6.05
C ASN A 36 18.41 7.49 6.04
N SER A 37 17.23 7.92 6.47
CA SER A 37 16.03 7.09 6.52
C SER A 37 15.19 7.29 5.26
N ILE A 38 14.84 6.19 4.58
CA ILE A 38 13.98 6.20 3.41
C ILE A 38 12.83 5.24 3.66
N ASP A 39 11.60 5.76 3.60
CA ASP A 39 10.39 4.98 3.77
C ASP A 39 9.35 5.34 2.69
N VAL A 40 8.24 4.62 2.66
CA VAL A 40 7.08 4.94 1.82
C VAL A 40 6.44 6.24 2.30
N SER A 41 6.25 7.21 1.39
CA SER A 41 5.71 8.53 1.75
C SER A 41 4.29 8.47 2.33
N MET A 42 3.94 9.47 3.13
CA MET A 42 2.59 9.61 3.71
C MET A 42 1.52 9.61 2.61
N ALA A 43 1.74 10.36 1.54
CA ALA A 43 0.80 10.43 0.42
C ALA A 43 0.58 9.06 -0.24
N THR A 44 1.64 8.25 -0.40
CA THR A 44 1.56 6.89 -0.96
C THR A 44 0.80 5.94 -0.03
N ARG A 45 1.09 5.98 1.28
CA ARG A 45 0.37 5.20 2.30
C ARG A 45 -1.13 5.51 2.28
N GLN A 46 -1.51 6.79 2.26
CA GLN A 46 -2.92 7.21 2.21
C GLN A 46 -3.62 6.77 0.91
N LYS A 47 -2.95 6.89 -0.24
CA LYS A 47 -3.47 6.37 -1.52
C LYS A 47 -3.72 4.86 -1.46
N MET A 48 -2.80 4.09 -0.87
CA MET A 48 -2.94 2.64 -0.72
C MET A 48 -4.09 2.29 0.23
N LYS A 49 -4.18 2.94 1.39
CA LYS A 49 -5.31 2.78 2.33
C LYS A 49 -6.66 3.08 1.66
N GLY A 50 -6.72 4.12 0.84
CA GLY A 50 -7.90 4.44 0.03
C GLY A 50 -8.30 3.31 -0.94
N LYS A 51 -7.33 2.67 -1.61
CA LYS A 51 -7.58 1.51 -2.48
C LYS A 51 -8.06 0.29 -1.68
N ILE A 52 -7.44 -0.01 -0.53
CA ILE A 52 -7.83 -1.09 0.38
C ILE A 52 -9.28 -0.89 0.83
N ARG A 53 -9.61 0.29 1.36
CA ARG A 53 -10.97 0.61 1.82
C ARG A 53 -12.02 0.46 0.72
N ARG A 54 -11.78 1.02 -0.48
CA ARG A 54 -12.72 0.90 -1.60
C ARG A 54 -12.97 -0.55 -1.99
N LYS A 55 -11.92 -1.38 -2.01
CA LYS A 55 -12.06 -2.80 -2.32
C LYS A 55 -12.83 -3.55 -1.24
N ALA A 56 -12.55 -3.30 0.03
CA ALA A 56 -13.26 -3.90 1.17
C ALA A 56 -14.76 -3.57 1.12
N LEU A 57 -15.12 -2.29 0.93
CA LEU A 57 -16.52 -1.87 0.82
C LEU A 57 -17.23 -2.49 -0.40
N SER A 58 -16.54 -2.64 -1.52
CA SER A 58 -17.07 -3.31 -2.71
C SER A 58 -17.36 -4.79 -2.45
N LEU A 59 -16.41 -5.49 -1.82
CA LEU A 59 -16.55 -6.92 -1.48
C LEU A 59 -17.61 -7.13 -0.41
N HIS A 60 -17.71 -6.25 0.59
CA HIS A 60 -18.76 -6.32 1.60
C HIS A 60 -20.16 -6.19 0.97
N ARG A 61 -20.35 -5.19 0.09
CA ARG A 61 -21.63 -5.03 -0.64
C ARG A 61 -21.95 -6.25 -1.50
N TRP A 62 -20.93 -6.83 -2.14
CA TRP A 62 -21.14 -8.04 -2.94
C TRP A 62 -21.60 -9.21 -2.09
N VAL A 63 -20.99 -9.48 -0.94
CA VAL A 63 -21.42 -10.53 0.00
C VAL A 63 -22.84 -10.27 0.49
N SER A 64 -23.15 -9.03 0.92
CA SER A 64 -24.47 -8.66 1.41
C SER A 64 -25.56 -8.83 0.34
N LYS A 65 -25.25 -8.57 -0.93
CA LYS A 65 -26.19 -8.72 -2.04
C LYS A 65 -26.38 -10.17 -2.47
N THR A 66 -25.32 -11.00 -2.38
CA THR A 66 -25.34 -12.37 -2.90
C THR A 66 -25.60 -13.44 -1.85
N GLY A 67 -25.58 -13.09 -0.55
CA GLY A 67 -25.71 -14.02 0.56
C GLY A 67 -24.55 -15.03 0.67
N LYS A 68 -23.42 -14.79 -0.02
CA LYS A 68 -22.27 -15.69 0.02
C LYS A 68 -21.53 -15.61 1.35
N ASN A 69 -20.80 -16.68 1.67
CA ASN A 69 -19.97 -16.72 2.88
C ASN A 69 -18.90 -15.61 2.83
N PRO A 70 -18.74 -14.81 3.89
CA PRO A 70 -17.72 -13.76 4.01
C PRO A 70 -16.28 -14.20 3.71
N VAL A 71 -15.95 -15.48 3.95
CA VAL A 71 -14.63 -16.05 3.65
C VAL A 71 -14.25 -15.90 2.18
N PHE A 72 -15.20 -15.97 1.25
CA PHE A 72 -14.92 -15.72 -0.17
C PHE A 72 -14.48 -14.27 -0.43
N ALA A 73 -15.08 -13.29 0.26
CA ALA A 73 -14.68 -11.91 0.15
C ALA A 73 -13.29 -11.66 0.77
N MET A 74 -13.01 -12.30 1.93
CA MET A 74 -11.69 -12.22 2.57
C MET A 74 -10.62 -12.79 1.64
N LYS A 75 -10.84 -13.97 1.04
CA LYS A 75 -9.90 -14.57 0.07
C LYS A 75 -9.72 -13.73 -1.18
N ALA A 76 -10.81 -13.14 -1.71
CA ALA A 76 -10.75 -12.23 -2.86
C ALA A 76 -9.96 -10.95 -2.55
N MET A 77 -10.06 -10.45 -1.31
CA MET A 77 -9.28 -9.31 -0.82
C MET A 77 -7.78 -9.65 -0.77
N VAL A 78 -7.44 -10.78 -0.16
CA VAL A 78 -6.05 -11.28 -0.08
C VAL A 78 -5.46 -11.44 -1.48
N ASN A 79 -6.13 -12.16 -2.38
CA ASN A 79 -5.66 -12.38 -3.74
C ASN A 79 -5.47 -11.05 -4.51
N CYS A 80 -6.40 -10.10 -4.35
CA CYS A 80 -6.32 -8.80 -5.00
C CYS A 80 -5.06 -8.02 -4.60
N PHE A 81 -4.72 -8.03 -3.30
CA PHE A 81 -3.58 -7.26 -2.81
C PHE A 81 -2.26 -8.00 -2.92
N ASN A 82 -2.22 -9.34 -2.79
CA ASN A 82 -1.03 -10.11 -3.14
C ASN A 82 -0.61 -9.86 -4.58
N ARG A 83 -1.57 -9.91 -5.51
CA ARG A 83 -1.32 -9.62 -6.93
C ARG A 83 -0.79 -8.20 -7.12
N LYS A 84 -1.42 -7.22 -6.48
CA LYS A 84 -1.00 -5.83 -6.59
C LYS A 84 0.39 -5.56 -6.04
N PHE A 85 0.75 -6.23 -4.96
CA PHE A 85 2.02 -5.99 -4.28
C PHE A 85 3.17 -6.78 -4.90
N PHE A 86 2.95 -8.01 -5.32
CA PHE A 86 4.03 -8.96 -5.60
C PHE A 86 4.03 -9.53 -7.02
N GLU A 87 2.91 -9.47 -7.75
CA GLU A 87 2.86 -9.99 -9.11
C GLU A 87 3.12 -8.87 -10.13
N GLU A 88 3.84 -9.21 -11.17
CA GLU A 88 4.05 -8.36 -12.33
C GLU A 88 2.82 -8.49 -13.25
N GLY A 89 2.21 -7.37 -13.61
CA GLY A 89 1.03 -7.36 -14.49
C GLY A 89 1.42 -7.54 -15.96
N ASP A 90 2.19 -6.59 -16.47
CA ASP A 90 2.76 -6.59 -17.81
C ASP A 90 4.29 -6.64 -17.73
N PRO A 91 5.00 -7.10 -18.79
CA PRO A 91 6.47 -7.16 -18.83
C PRO A 91 7.15 -5.83 -18.49
N ASP A 92 6.48 -4.71 -18.79
CA ASP A 92 7.00 -3.35 -18.55
C ASP A 92 6.50 -2.73 -17.23
N SER A 93 5.65 -3.41 -16.46
CA SER A 93 5.12 -2.89 -15.21
C SER A 93 5.79 -3.52 -13.99
N LEU A 94 6.48 -2.69 -13.20
CA LEU A 94 7.02 -3.13 -11.92
C LEU A 94 5.89 -3.38 -10.92
N SER A 95 5.94 -4.49 -10.19
CA SER A 95 5.09 -4.69 -9.04
C SER A 95 5.36 -3.61 -7.99
N TRP A 96 4.39 -3.38 -7.08
CA TRP A 96 4.54 -2.36 -6.05
C TRP A 96 5.76 -2.60 -5.16
N SER A 97 6.04 -3.86 -4.79
CA SER A 97 7.22 -4.23 -4.01
C SER A 97 8.53 -3.98 -4.77
N ARG A 98 8.59 -4.32 -6.05
CA ARG A 98 9.78 -4.06 -6.87
C ARG A 98 10.12 -2.57 -7.03
N TRP A 99 9.10 -1.70 -6.94
CA TRP A 99 9.32 -0.26 -6.95
C TRP A 99 9.88 0.25 -5.62
N PHE A 100 9.36 -0.24 -4.48
CA PHE A 100 9.69 0.30 -3.17
C PHE A 100 10.83 -0.42 -2.46
N PHE A 101 10.89 -1.76 -2.48
CA PHE A 101 11.84 -2.55 -1.70
C PHE A 101 13.31 -2.21 -1.97
N PRO A 102 13.78 -1.97 -3.22
CA PRO A 102 15.19 -1.65 -3.48
C PRO A 102 15.66 -0.31 -2.89
N VAL A 103 14.74 0.56 -2.52
CA VAL A 103 15.03 1.96 -2.15
C VAL A 103 14.84 2.23 -0.66
N ILE A 104 13.81 1.63 -0.05
CA ILE A 104 13.50 1.86 1.36
C ILE A 104 14.47 1.11 2.28
N ASN A 105 14.78 1.71 3.44
CA ASN A 105 15.53 1.10 4.52
C ASN A 105 14.77 1.13 5.86
N ARG A 106 13.49 1.51 5.81
CA ARG A 106 12.56 1.52 6.93
C ARG A 106 11.31 0.73 6.56
N THR A 107 10.63 0.20 7.56
CA THR A 107 9.46 -0.68 7.39
C THR A 107 8.19 -0.13 8.02
N GLU A 108 8.24 1.04 8.64
CA GLU A 108 7.11 1.64 9.33
C GLU A 108 5.93 1.88 8.37
N GLY A 109 6.22 2.39 7.17
CA GLY A 109 5.21 2.59 6.14
C GLY A 109 4.61 1.29 5.61
N LEU A 110 5.44 0.23 5.48
CA LEU A 110 4.96 -1.10 5.11
C LEU A 110 4.07 -1.69 6.20
N ALA A 111 4.49 -1.60 7.47
CA ALA A 111 3.73 -2.10 8.62
C ALA A 111 2.36 -1.40 8.73
N GLU A 112 2.32 -0.09 8.49
CA GLU A 112 1.08 0.69 8.49
C GLU A 112 0.10 0.19 7.42
N ILE A 113 0.58 -0.11 6.21
CA ILE A 113 -0.23 -0.68 5.13
C ILE A 113 -0.68 -2.10 5.46
N ASP A 114 0.21 -2.94 5.98
CA ASP A 114 -0.09 -4.31 6.40
C ASP A 114 -1.20 -4.36 7.46
N HIS A 115 -1.06 -3.56 8.53
CA HIS A 115 -2.06 -3.49 9.59
C HIS A 115 -3.42 -3.04 9.04
N TYR A 116 -3.42 -2.01 8.20
CA TYR A 116 -4.65 -1.51 7.60
C TYR A 116 -5.33 -2.54 6.68
N LEU A 117 -4.53 -3.30 5.91
CA LEU A 117 -5.05 -4.37 5.06
C LEU A 117 -5.63 -5.52 5.90
N GLN A 118 -4.92 -5.97 6.93
CA GLN A 118 -5.39 -7.00 7.85
C GLN A 118 -6.71 -6.61 8.51
N ASP A 119 -6.84 -5.37 8.99
CA ASP A 119 -8.07 -4.88 9.60
C ASP A 119 -9.25 -4.84 8.63
N ASN A 120 -8.99 -4.50 7.36
CA ASN A 120 -10.02 -4.52 6.33
C ASN A 120 -10.39 -5.94 5.89
N ILE A 121 -9.47 -6.91 5.93
CA ILE A 121 -9.80 -8.33 5.72
C ILE A 121 -10.67 -8.82 6.88
N ARG A 122 -10.31 -8.52 8.13
CA ARG A 122 -11.11 -8.86 9.32
C ARG A 122 -12.50 -8.21 9.30
N TYR A 123 -12.60 -6.95 8.85
CA TYR A 123 -13.87 -6.27 8.65
C TYR A 123 -14.83 -7.06 7.77
N LEU A 124 -14.34 -7.73 6.71
CA LEU A 124 -15.17 -8.53 5.82
C LEU A 124 -15.84 -9.72 6.52
N SER A 125 -15.30 -10.21 7.63
CA SER A 125 -15.89 -11.33 8.38
C SER A 125 -17.22 -10.98 9.04
N THR A 126 -17.39 -9.73 9.47
CA THR A 126 -18.58 -9.27 10.22
C THR A 126 -19.33 -8.12 9.55
N GLY A 127 -18.69 -7.41 8.63
CA GLY A 127 -19.19 -6.18 8.02
C GLY A 127 -19.22 -4.98 8.98
N ARG A 128 -18.61 -5.09 10.16
CA ARG A 128 -18.59 -4.06 11.20
C ARG A 128 -17.19 -3.85 11.74
N HIS A 129 -16.87 -2.63 12.16
CA HIS A 129 -15.63 -2.34 12.90
C HIS A 129 -15.86 -2.51 14.41
N ASN A 130 -15.66 -3.71 14.91
CA ASN A 130 -15.83 -4.04 16.32
C ASN A 130 -14.80 -5.07 16.80
N LYS A 131 -14.74 -5.29 18.11
CA LYS A 131 -13.79 -6.21 18.75
C LYS A 131 -13.94 -7.67 18.26
N SER A 132 -15.11 -8.07 17.75
CA SER A 132 -15.32 -9.44 17.25
C SER A 132 -14.49 -9.76 16.00
N ASN A 133 -14.01 -8.75 15.28
CA ASN A 133 -13.12 -8.93 14.13
C ASN A 133 -11.80 -9.60 14.52
N TYR A 134 -11.32 -9.41 15.77
CA TYR A 134 -10.08 -10.02 16.25
C TYR A 134 -10.20 -11.53 16.57
N ARG A 135 -11.40 -12.13 16.40
CA ARG A 135 -11.55 -13.59 16.35
C ARG A 135 -10.86 -14.20 15.12
N VAL A 136 -10.77 -13.42 14.03
CA VAL A 136 -9.94 -13.76 12.86
C VAL A 136 -8.49 -13.43 13.21
N ARG A 137 -7.73 -14.48 13.52
CA ARG A 137 -6.32 -14.36 13.91
C ARG A 137 -5.41 -14.23 12.70
N TYR A 138 -4.14 -13.97 12.95
CA TYR A 138 -3.14 -13.86 11.89
C TYR A 138 -2.94 -15.18 11.13
N GLU A 139 -3.03 -16.30 11.83
CA GLU A 139 -2.98 -17.65 11.26
C GLU A 139 -4.10 -17.89 10.26
N ASP A 140 -5.30 -17.37 10.52
CA ASP A 140 -6.44 -17.46 9.61
C ASP A 140 -6.18 -16.64 8.33
N LEU A 141 -5.55 -15.48 8.46
CA LEU A 141 -5.15 -14.67 7.31
C LEU A 141 -4.09 -15.39 6.47
N LYS A 142 -3.11 -16.03 7.11
CA LYS A 142 -2.10 -16.86 6.43
C LYS A 142 -2.76 -18.04 5.70
N ALA A 143 -3.72 -18.70 6.32
CA ALA A 143 -4.46 -19.80 5.70
C ALA A 143 -5.25 -19.36 4.45
N LEU A 144 -5.65 -18.08 4.37
CA LEU A 144 -6.23 -17.47 3.18
C LEU A 144 -5.18 -17.10 2.12
N GLY A 145 -3.90 -17.26 2.42
CA GLY A 145 -2.78 -16.92 1.53
C GLY A 145 -2.25 -15.49 1.69
N TYR A 146 -2.58 -14.79 2.80
CA TYR A 146 -2.07 -13.43 3.05
C TYR A 146 -0.55 -13.42 3.16
N ARG A 147 0.07 -12.48 2.43
CA ARG A 147 1.51 -12.19 2.45
C ARG A 147 1.73 -10.79 3.02
N SER A 148 2.55 -10.68 4.07
CA SER A 148 2.88 -9.41 4.70
C SER A 148 3.97 -8.68 3.93
N LEU A 149 3.79 -7.39 3.67
CA LEU A 149 4.80 -6.54 3.02
C LEU A 149 6.10 -6.49 3.83
N VAL A 150 5.98 -6.40 5.16
CA VAL A 150 7.16 -6.36 6.05
C VAL A 150 7.93 -7.69 5.99
N HIS A 151 7.22 -8.81 6.02
CA HIS A 151 7.85 -10.13 5.93
C HIS A 151 8.56 -10.32 4.58
N GLU A 152 7.88 -10.03 3.48
CA GLU A 152 8.43 -10.14 2.13
C GLU A 152 9.62 -9.19 1.90
N PHE A 153 9.58 -8.00 2.50
CA PHE A 153 10.72 -7.08 2.47
C PHE A 153 11.95 -7.67 3.17
N HIS A 154 11.78 -8.26 4.36
CA HIS A 154 12.90 -8.91 5.06
C HIS A 154 13.43 -10.14 4.31
N GLU A 155 12.58 -10.91 3.64
CA GLU A 155 13.04 -12.01 2.79
C GLU A 155 13.79 -11.49 1.55
N TRP A 156 13.36 -10.39 0.99
CA TRP A 156 14.02 -9.76 -0.16
C TRP A 156 15.41 -9.20 0.20
N MET A 157 15.62 -8.75 1.45
CA MET A 157 16.89 -8.20 1.94
C MET A 157 17.95 -9.26 2.27
N LYS A 158 17.59 -10.56 2.30
CA LYS A 158 18.53 -11.67 2.55
C LYS A 158 19.34 -12.02 1.33
#